data_79599de4fbeb9ade999ce0369f0385c0
#
_entry.id   79599de4fbeb9ade999ce0369f0385c0
#
_cell.length_a   1.000
_cell.length_b   1.000
_cell.length_c   1.000
_cell.angle_alpha   90.00
_cell.angle_beta   90.00
_cell.angle_gamma   90.00
#
_symmetry.space_group_name_H-M   'P 1'
#
loop_
_entity.id
_entity.type
_entity.pdbx_description
1 polymer ?
#
loop_
_entity_poly.entity_id
_entity_poly.type
_entity_poly.pdbx_seq_one_letter_code
_entity_poly.pdbx_strand_id
1 'polypeptide(L)'
;MSEMVILDTHIWFWFINGSFERFPAQWLEQIRQADIVAVSAISCYEIALAHNKGRLEIHIPVQDWLTDSLAPAGIELLPLTPEITVRAVNLYPIHKDPFDRLIIATVLEYGAKLASVDSLFSKYPELESYLM
;
A
#
# COMPACT_ATOMS: atom_id res chain seq x y z
N MET A 1 -3.86 18.99 11.24
CA MET A 1 -4.35 17.65 10.90
C MET A 1 -3.20 16.78 10.42
N SER A 2 -3.19 15.53 10.86
CA SER A 2 -2.18 14.56 10.43
C SER A 2 -2.49 14.08 9.02
N GLU A 3 -1.47 14.06 8.17
CA GLU A 3 -1.58 13.45 6.85
C GLU A 3 -1.02 12.04 6.90
N MET A 4 -1.83 11.06 6.44
CA MET A 4 -1.40 9.68 6.30
C MET A 4 -1.31 9.33 4.82
N VAL A 5 -0.20 8.72 4.43
CA VAL A 5 -0.01 8.15 3.10
C VAL A 5 0.07 6.64 3.23
N ILE A 6 -0.79 5.93 2.49
CA ILE A 6 -0.76 4.47 2.40
C ILE A 6 -0.07 4.11 1.09
N LEU A 7 0.92 3.25 1.17
CA LEU A 7 1.67 2.77 0.00
C LEU A 7 1.02 1.50 -0.53
N ASP A 8 0.71 1.48 -1.82
CA ASP A 8 0.39 0.22 -2.50
C ASP A 8 1.59 -0.73 -2.41
N THR A 9 1.36 -2.01 -2.54
CA THR A 9 2.36 -3.05 -2.29
C THR A 9 3.65 -2.81 -3.08
N HIS A 10 3.55 -2.53 -4.39
CA HIS A 10 4.74 -2.28 -5.21
C HIS A 10 5.44 -0.98 -4.84
N ILE A 11 4.69 0.07 -4.50
CA ILE A 11 5.28 1.34 -4.06
C ILE A 11 6.09 1.11 -2.79
N TRP A 12 5.55 0.36 -1.84
CA TRP A 12 6.26 0.00 -0.61
C TRP A 12 7.57 -0.74 -0.91
N PHE A 13 7.51 -1.76 -1.75
CA PHE A 13 8.68 -2.54 -2.13
C PHE A 13 9.75 -1.66 -2.78
N TRP A 14 9.36 -0.84 -3.74
CA TRP A 14 10.29 0.06 -4.43
C TRP A 14 10.85 1.13 -3.50
N PHE A 15 10.03 1.68 -2.62
CA PHE A 15 10.46 2.69 -1.66
C PHE A 15 11.53 2.14 -0.72
N ILE A 16 11.33 0.95 -0.16
CA ILE A 16 12.29 0.31 0.74
C ILE A 16 13.60 -0.02 0.01
N ASN A 17 13.52 -0.48 -1.22
CA ASN A 17 14.70 -0.88 -1.99
C ASN A 17 15.39 0.28 -2.71
N GLY A 18 14.90 1.51 -2.56
CA GLY A 18 15.50 2.67 -3.20
C GLY A 18 15.27 2.77 -4.70
N SER A 19 14.27 2.06 -5.24
CA SER A 19 13.93 2.07 -6.66
C SER A 19 13.02 3.24 -7.00
N PHE A 20 13.46 4.47 -6.71
CA PHE A 20 12.65 5.68 -6.76
C PHE A 20 12.27 6.10 -8.18
N GLU A 21 12.96 5.59 -9.19
CA GLU A 21 12.64 5.87 -10.60
C GLU A 21 11.34 5.19 -11.06
N ARG A 22 10.78 4.28 -10.26
CA ARG A 22 9.60 3.50 -10.63
C ARG A 22 8.28 4.19 -10.33
N PHE A 23 8.31 5.36 -9.69
CA PHE A 23 7.11 6.15 -9.41
C PHE A 23 7.43 7.64 -9.58
N PRO A 24 6.41 8.51 -9.68
CA PRO A 24 6.65 9.94 -9.90
C PRO A 24 7.57 10.55 -8.84
N ALA A 25 8.56 11.34 -9.29
CA ALA A 25 9.60 11.88 -8.41
C ALA A 25 9.05 12.70 -7.25
N GLN A 26 7.97 13.45 -7.47
CA GLN A 26 7.35 14.27 -6.43
C GLN A 26 6.73 13.45 -5.30
N TRP A 27 6.41 12.16 -5.53
CA TRP A 27 5.85 11.32 -4.48
C TRP A 27 6.86 11.03 -3.37
N LEU A 28 8.13 10.94 -3.70
CA LEU A 28 9.16 10.68 -2.70
C LEU A 28 9.16 11.76 -1.62
N GLU A 29 9.07 13.03 -2.04
CA GLU A 29 9.00 14.14 -1.10
C GLU A 29 7.71 14.12 -0.28
N GLN A 30 6.58 13.85 -0.94
CA GLN A 30 5.28 13.76 -0.25
C GLN A 30 5.28 12.64 0.80
N ILE A 31 5.88 11.48 0.46
CA ILE A 31 5.98 10.36 1.39
C ILE A 31 6.86 10.76 2.59
N ARG A 32 8.01 11.39 2.34
CA ARG A 32 8.93 11.80 3.40
C ARG A 32 8.35 12.85 4.32
N GLN A 33 7.47 13.71 3.82
CA GLN A 33 6.84 14.78 4.59
C GLN A 33 5.55 14.36 5.29
N ALA A 34 4.98 13.21 4.96
CA ALA A 34 3.74 12.74 5.58
C ALA A 34 3.96 12.48 7.07
N ASP A 35 2.94 12.77 7.86
CA ASP A 35 2.99 12.52 9.31
C ASP A 35 3.04 11.02 9.61
N ILE A 36 2.31 10.23 8.82
CA ILE A 36 2.25 8.78 8.95
C ILE A 36 2.37 8.19 7.56
N VAL A 37 3.30 7.25 7.39
CA VAL A 37 3.41 6.41 6.20
C VAL A 37 3.07 4.99 6.61
N ALA A 38 2.16 4.36 5.89
CA ALA A 38 1.61 3.08 6.32
C ALA A 38 1.39 2.14 5.14
N VAL A 39 1.25 0.85 5.45
CA VAL A 39 0.83 -0.17 4.49
C VAL A 39 -0.27 -1.02 5.12
N SER A 40 -1.14 -1.56 4.28
CA SER A 40 -2.13 -2.54 4.72
C SER A 40 -1.43 -3.86 5.05
N ALA A 41 -1.94 -4.56 6.06
CA ALA A 41 -1.47 -5.90 6.40
C ALA A 41 -1.52 -6.86 5.20
N ILE A 42 -2.46 -6.65 4.27
CA ILE A 42 -2.55 -7.49 3.07
C ILE A 42 -1.32 -7.36 2.17
N SER A 43 -0.64 -6.21 2.21
CA SER A 43 0.58 -6.01 1.43
C SER A 43 1.71 -6.96 1.87
N CYS A 44 1.77 -7.30 3.16
CA CYS A 44 2.71 -8.30 3.66
C CYS A 44 2.46 -9.67 3.00
N TYR A 45 1.19 -10.06 2.91
CA TYR A 45 0.82 -11.31 2.24
C TYR A 45 1.20 -11.26 0.76
N GLU A 46 0.93 -10.15 0.08
CA GLU A 46 1.27 -10.02 -1.34
C GLU A 46 2.77 -10.13 -1.59
N ILE A 47 3.60 -9.49 -0.75
CA ILE A 47 5.06 -9.60 -0.86
C ILE A 47 5.51 -11.05 -0.64
N ALA A 48 5.03 -11.68 0.42
CA ALA A 48 5.39 -13.07 0.72
C ALA A 48 5.00 -14.02 -0.42
N LEU A 49 3.80 -13.83 -0.97
CA LEU A 49 3.31 -14.64 -2.07
C LEU A 49 4.12 -14.42 -3.35
N ALA A 50 4.42 -13.16 -3.69
CA ALA A 50 5.20 -12.83 -4.88
C ALA A 50 6.62 -13.38 -4.78
N HIS A 51 7.24 -13.29 -3.60
CA HIS A 51 8.55 -13.89 -3.36
C HIS A 51 8.51 -15.41 -3.51
N ASN A 52 7.51 -16.06 -2.94
CA ASN A 52 7.34 -17.52 -3.03
C ASN A 52 7.21 -17.99 -4.49
N LYS A 53 6.55 -17.16 -5.33
CA LYS A 53 6.37 -17.45 -6.76
C LYS A 53 7.55 -17.01 -7.63
N GLY A 54 8.62 -16.51 -7.04
CA GLY A 54 9.80 -16.04 -7.78
C GLY A 54 9.61 -14.74 -8.54
N ARG A 55 8.58 -13.94 -8.20
CA ARG A 55 8.29 -12.67 -8.87
C ARG A 55 9.02 -11.49 -8.27
N LEU A 56 9.44 -11.58 -7.01
CA LEU A 56 10.22 -10.55 -6.31
C LEU A 56 11.53 -11.16 -5.84
N GLU A 57 12.62 -10.44 -6.07
CA GLU A 57 13.93 -10.84 -5.61
C GLU A 57 14.19 -10.20 -4.25
N ILE A 58 14.32 -11.04 -3.23
CA ILE A 58 14.60 -10.63 -1.85
C ILE A 58 15.78 -11.49 -1.37
N HIS A 59 16.87 -10.82 -0.95
CA HIS A 59 18.15 -11.49 -0.65
C HIS A 59 18.31 -11.92 0.81
N ILE A 60 17.32 -11.67 1.65
CA ILE A 60 17.27 -12.10 3.04
C ILE A 60 15.98 -12.90 3.23
N PRO A 61 15.80 -13.62 4.35
CA PRO A 61 14.51 -14.29 4.61
C PRO A 61 13.35 -13.30 4.53
N VAL A 62 12.28 -13.70 3.84
CA VAL A 62 11.14 -12.79 3.59
C VAL A 62 10.53 -12.25 4.89
N GLN A 63 10.50 -13.07 5.95
CA GLN A 63 10.03 -12.64 7.26
C GLN A 63 10.84 -11.45 7.78
N ASP A 64 12.16 -11.51 7.62
CA ASP A 64 13.06 -10.44 8.08
C ASP A 64 12.87 -9.18 7.23
N TRP A 65 12.73 -9.34 5.90
CA TRP A 65 12.48 -8.21 5.02
C TRP A 65 11.20 -7.47 5.43
N LEU A 66 10.12 -8.22 5.69
CA LEU A 66 8.85 -7.63 6.11
C LEU A 66 8.99 -6.88 7.42
N THR A 67 9.61 -7.50 8.42
CA THR A 67 9.80 -6.88 9.74
C THR A 67 10.65 -5.62 9.65
N ASP A 68 11.77 -5.68 8.92
CA ASP A 68 12.70 -4.55 8.78
C ASP A 68 12.09 -3.40 7.97
N SER A 69 11.13 -3.70 7.10
CA SER A 69 10.51 -2.73 6.20
C SER A 69 9.25 -2.08 6.79
N LEU A 70 8.95 -2.33 8.04
CA LEU A 70 7.82 -1.74 8.78
C LEU A 70 8.34 -0.74 9.81
N ALA A 71 8.12 -0.98 11.09
CA ALA A 71 8.49 -0.02 12.15
C ALA A 71 9.95 0.46 12.07
N PRO A 72 10.96 -0.40 11.83
CA PRO A 72 12.34 0.07 11.69
C PRO A 72 12.55 1.05 10.54
N ALA A 73 11.71 0.98 9.50
CA ALA A 73 11.75 1.90 8.36
C ALA A 73 10.79 3.08 8.50
N GLY A 74 10.13 3.21 9.64
CA GLY A 74 9.17 4.28 9.89
C GLY A 74 7.83 4.06 9.21
N ILE A 75 7.48 2.83 8.89
CA ILE A 75 6.24 2.48 8.21
C ILE A 75 5.31 1.73 9.15
N GLU A 76 4.09 2.22 9.29
CA GLU A 76 3.09 1.65 10.17
C GLU A 76 2.31 0.55 9.47
N LEU A 77 2.09 -0.55 10.17
CA LEU A 77 1.28 -1.66 9.67
C LEU A 77 -0.18 -1.45 10.09
N LEU A 78 -1.08 -1.38 9.11
CA LEU A 78 -2.51 -1.21 9.37
C LEU A 78 -3.21 -2.57 9.30
N PRO A 79 -3.94 -2.97 10.35
CA PRO A 79 -4.60 -4.27 10.38
C PRO A 79 -5.82 -4.32 9.47
N LEU A 80 -6.25 -5.54 9.12
CA LEU A 80 -7.53 -5.77 8.44
C LEU A 80 -8.62 -5.89 9.49
N THR A 81 -9.39 -4.83 9.66
CA THR A 81 -10.50 -4.81 10.61
C THR A 81 -11.79 -5.33 9.97
N PRO A 82 -12.80 -5.72 10.77
CA PRO A 82 -14.12 -6.08 10.21
C PRO A 82 -14.70 -4.99 9.32
N GLU A 83 -14.57 -3.72 9.74
CA GLU A 83 -15.07 -2.57 9.00
C GLU A 83 -14.42 -2.46 7.61
N ILE A 84 -13.10 -2.67 7.54
CA ILE A 84 -12.36 -2.64 6.28
C ILE A 84 -12.81 -3.78 5.37
N THR A 85 -13.01 -4.98 5.91
CA THR A 85 -13.41 -6.13 5.09
C THR A 85 -14.79 -5.93 4.48
N VAL A 86 -15.75 -5.43 5.25
CA VAL A 86 -17.10 -5.13 4.76
C VAL A 86 -17.07 -4.04 3.70
N ARG A 87 -16.31 -2.97 3.95
CA ARG A 87 -16.15 -1.88 2.99
C ARG A 87 -15.55 -2.40 1.68
N ALA A 88 -14.57 -3.27 1.74
CA ALA A 88 -13.95 -3.85 0.54
C ALA A 88 -14.95 -4.62 -0.31
N VAL A 89 -15.84 -5.38 0.32
CA VAL A 89 -16.89 -6.13 -0.41
C VAL A 89 -17.86 -5.18 -1.12
N ASN A 90 -18.14 -4.03 -0.51
CA ASN A 90 -19.15 -3.09 -0.99
C ASN A 90 -18.60 -2.03 -1.95
N LEU A 91 -17.33 -2.07 -2.32
CA LEU A 91 -16.74 -1.12 -3.27
C LEU A 91 -17.33 -1.31 -4.68
N TYR A 92 -17.28 -0.22 -5.47
CA TYR A 92 -17.63 -0.26 -6.87
C TYR A 92 -16.84 -1.40 -7.56
N PRO A 93 -17.47 -2.21 -8.44
CA PRO A 93 -16.85 -3.46 -8.93
C PRO A 93 -15.86 -3.24 -10.09
N ILE A 94 -14.73 -2.58 -9.84
CA ILE A 94 -13.66 -2.38 -10.81
C ILE A 94 -12.64 -3.53 -10.74
N HIS A 95 -12.00 -3.72 -9.56
CA HIS A 95 -11.07 -4.82 -9.36
C HIS A 95 -11.82 -6.09 -8.98
N LYS A 96 -11.36 -7.22 -9.53
CA LYS A 96 -11.80 -8.55 -9.08
C LYS A 96 -10.85 -9.09 -8.00
N ASP A 97 -9.62 -8.58 -7.95
CA ASP A 97 -8.61 -8.99 -6.99
C ASP A 97 -8.99 -8.47 -5.59
N PRO A 98 -9.26 -9.36 -4.63
CA PRO A 98 -9.63 -8.94 -3.29
C PRO A 98 -8.53 -8.16 -2.57
N PHE A 99 -7.26 -8.38 -2.92
CA PHE A 99 -6.14 -7.68 -2.29
C PHE A 99 -6.21 -6.19 -2.58
N ASP A 100 -6.42 -5.81 -3.84
CA ASP A 100 -6.55 -4.40 -4.22
C ASP A 100 -7.77 -3.76 -3.56
N ARG A 101 -8.87 -4.48 -3.48
CA ARG A 101 -10.09 -3.98 -2.84
C ARG A 101 -9.86 -3.73 -1.33
N LEU A 102 -9.10 -4.58 -0.68
CA LEU A 102 -8.76 -4.40 0.74
C LEU A 102 -7.86 -3.18 0.96
N ILE A 103 -6.92 -2.91 0.05
CA ILE A 103 -6.08 -1.71 0.11
C ILE A 103 -6.94 -0.46 -0.04
N ILE A 104 -7.83 -0.42 -1.02
CA ILE A 104 -8.75 0.70 -1.24
C ILE A 104 -9.61 0.95 -0.01
N ALA A 105 -10.20 -0.11 0.53
CA ALA A 105 -11.04 0.00 1.72
C ALA A 105 -10.27 0.56 2.92
N THR A 106 -9.00 0.18 3.06
CA THR A 106 -8.13 0.70 4.11
C THR A 106 -7.91 2.20 3.94
N VAL A 107 -7.63 2.64 2.71
CA VAL A 107 -7.46 4.07 2.38
C VAL A 107 -8.71 4.86 2.77
N LEU A 108 -9.88 4.38 2.40
CA LEU A 108 -11.15 5.05 2.69
C LEU A 108 -11.43 5.09 4.20
N GLU A 109 -11.16 4.01 4.90
CA GLU A 109 -11.40 3.92 6.34
C GLU A 109 -10.57 4.94 7.13
N TYR A 110 -9.33 5.16 6.71
CA TYR A 110 -8.43 6.10 7.38
C TYR A 110 -8.47 7.51 6.79
N GLY A 111 -9.16 7.72 5.67
CA GLY A 111 -9.15 9.02 4.99
C GLY A 111 -7.74 9.39 4.54
N ALA A 112 -6.94 8.41 4.16
CA ALA A 112 -5.54 8.59 3.81
C ALA A 112 -5.35 8.89 2.32
N LYS A 113 -4.16 9.35 1.93
CA LYS A 113 -3.75 9.39 0.53
C LYS A 113 -3.21 8.03 0.12
N LEU A 114 -3.43 7.64 -1.13
CA LEU A 114 -2.93 6.38 -1.68
C LEU A 114 -1.87 6.65 -2.74
N ALA A 115 -0.68 6.08 -2.55
CA ALA A 115 0.38 6.07 -3.55
C ALA A 115 0.32 4.75 -4.32
N SER A 116 -0.11 4.78 -5.58
CA SER A 116 -0.18 3.61 -6.45
C SER A 116 0.00 4.03 -7.90
N VAL A 117 0.69 3.20 -8.67
CA VAL A 117 0.84 3.38 -10.12
C VAL A 117 -0.16 2.53 -10.92
N ASP A 118 -1.03 1.79 -10.24
CA ASP A 118 -2.06 0.99 -10.90
C ASP A 118 -3.18 1.91 -11.39
N SER A 119 -3.33 2.00 -12.72
CA SER A 119 -4.30 2.89 -13.36
C SER A 119 -5.76 2.51 -13.05
N LEU A 120 -6.02 1.27 -12.63
CA LEU A 120 -7.38 0.85 -12.30
C LEU A 120 -7.92 1.57 -11.07
N PHE A 121 -7.06 1.99 -10.14
CA PHE A 121 -7.50 2.71 -8.95
C PHE A 121 -8.17 4.04 -9.29
N SER A 122 -7.73 4.72 -10.36
CA SER A 122 -8.35 5.98 -10.78
C SER A 122 -9.78 5.83 -11.28
N LYS A 123 -10.22 4.60 -11.55
CA LYS A 123 -11.59 4.32 -11.99
C LYS A 123 -12.58 4.19 -10.85
N TYR A 124 -12.11 4.17 -9.60
CA TYR A 124 -12.99 4.14 -8.44
C TYR A 124 -13.45 5.55 -8.09
N PRO A 125 -14.75 5.86 -8.23
CA PRO A 125 -15.23 7.20 -7.84
C PRO A 125 -14.97 7.50 -6.37
N GLU A 126 -14.97 6.47 -5.51
CA GLU A 126 -14.72 6.61 -4.08
C GLU A 126 -13.30 7.12 -3.78
N LEU A 127 -12.32 6.86 -4.66
CA LEU A 127 -10.92 7.22 -4.45
C LEU A 127 -10.51 8.56 -5.05
N GLU A 128 -11.39 9.24 -5.78
CA GLU A 128 -11.03 10.40 -6.58
C GLU A 128 -10.19 11.43 -5.82
N SER A 129 -10.57 11.74 -4.58
CA SER A 129 -9.87 12.76 -3.78
C SER A 129 -8.73 12.20 -2.93
N TYR A 130 -8.48 10.89 -2.97
CA TYR A 130 -7.47 10.24 -2.13
C TYR A 130 -6.23 9.79 -2.89
N LEU A 131 -6.25 9.79 -4.23
CA LEU A 131 -5.10 9.37 -5.04
C LEU A 131 -4.02 10.45 -5.08
N MET A 132 -2.76 10.00 -5.02
CA MET A 132 -1.61 10.88 -5.22
C MET A 132 -1.33 11.12 -6.70
#